data_06ddc8490a4752146f2a51b9d3c38686
#
_entry.id   06ddc8490a4752146f2a51b9d3c38686
#
_cell.length_a   1.000
_cell.length_b   1.000
_cell.length_c   1.000
_cell.angle_alpha   90.00
_cell.angle_beta   90.00
_cell.angle_gamma   90.00
#
_symmetry.space_group_name_H-M   'P 1'
#
loop_
_entity.id
_entity.type
_entity.pdbx_description
1 polymer ?
#
loop_
_entity_poly.entity_id
_entity_poly.type
_entity_poly.pdbx_seq_one_letter_code
_entity_poly.pdbx_strand_id
1 'polypeptide(L)'
;GSGLFQRGQTQVLSVLSLGMLNEGQRLDTIEPTEGKRYMHHYNFPPFCTGETGRMGSPKRREIGHGNLAERALLPVLPDENEFPYAIRVVSEVMESNGSSSMASTCGSTLALMDGGVPIKRPVSGIAMGLIQEEGKTVVLSDIQGLEDFLGDMDFKVTGTTEGITALQMDNKATGLTFDILARALQQAKEGRAYILQKMLDVIPEPRHTTRSTAPRIVSIQVPTDKIRDVIGSGGKVIRGIQDETGASVDIQEDGTVFVGGTGESVDQAVERIKLIIKVPEPGEEYIGRVVSIQPFGAFVNLLPGKDGLLHISRVAKGRVEKVEDVLNVGDDNRTISQP
;
A
#
# COMPACT_ATOMS: atom_id res chain seq x y z
N GLY A 1 9.88 -5.76 -1.89
CA GLY A 1 9.97 -7.01 -2.62
C GLY A 1 10.49 -6.83 -4.04
N SER A 2 10.97 -7.88 -4.65
CA SER A 2 11.44 -7.86 -6.03
C SER A 2 11.18 -9.19 -6.72
N GLY A 3 10.99 -9.15 -8.04
CA GLY A 3 10.82 -10.31 -8.88
C GLY A 3 11.54 -10.11 -10.22
N LEU A 4 12.42 -11.04 -10.55
CA LEU A 4 13.04 -11.10 -11.87
C LEU A 4 12.36 -12.22 -12.65
N PHE A 5 11.76 -11.86 -13.79
CA PHE A 5 11.16 -12.82 -14.69
C PHE A 5 11.90 -12.79 -16.02
N GLN A 6 12.31 -13.97 -16.47
CA GLN A 6 13.05 -14.12 -17.74
C GLN A 6 12.43 -15.22 -18.59
N ARG A 7 12.25 -14.91 -19.87
CA ARG A 7 11.85 -15.85 -20.91
C ARG A 7 12.71 -15.63 -22.15
N GLY A 8 13.64 -16.56 -22.39
CA GLY A 8 14.65 -16.37 -23.44
C GLY A 8 15.42 -15.06 -23.25
N GLN A 9 15.37 -14.19 -24.25
CA GLN A 9 15.98 -12.86 -24.20
C GLN A 9 15.15 -11.82 -23.45
N THR A 10 13.84 -12.02 -23.29
CA THR A 10 13.01 -11.06 -22.56
C THR A 10 13.23 -11.18 -21.07
N GLN A 11 13.68 -10.10 -20.44
CA GLN A 11 13.98 -10.03 -19.02
C GLN A 11 13.37 -8.77 -18.40
N VAL A 12 12.61 -8.93 -17.31
CA VAL A 12 11.96 -7.82 -16.59
C VAL A 12 12.23 -7.96 -15.09
N LEU A 13 12.78 -6.90 -14.51
CA LEU A 13 12.93 -6.74 -13.07
C LEU A 13 11.77 -5.90 -12.53
N SER A 14 10.92 -6.49 -11.68
CA SER A 14 9.85 -5.79 -10.99
C SER A 14 10.25 -5.52 -9.54
N VAL A 15 10.09 -4.29 -9.09
CA VAL A 15 10.43 -3.84 -7.73
C VAL A 15 9.19 -3.27 -7.06
N LEU A 16 8.87 -3.79 -5.88
CA LEU A 16 7.77 -3.35 -5.03
C LEU A 16 8.26 -2.37 -3.98
N SER A 17 7.54 -1.26 -3.84
CA SER A 17 7.61 -0.32 -2.72
C SER A 17 6.26 -0.27 -2.01
N LEU A 18 6.29 -0.23 -0.68
CA LEU A 18 5.13 -0.06 0.18
C LEU A 18 5.24 1.28 0.89
N GLY A 19 4.14 1.99 0.98
CA GLY A 19 4.04 3.30 1.63
C GLY A 19 2.76 3.44 2.43
N MET A 20 2.58 4.60 3.06
CA MET A 20 1.33 4.96 3.75
C MET A 20 0.18 5.13 2.75
N LEU A 21 -1.06 4.93 3.18
CA LEU A 21 -2.25 5.07 2.32
C LEU A 21 -2.34 6.45 1.65
N ASN A 22 -2.00 7.51 2.36
CA ASN A 22 -1.98 8.88 1.85
C ASN A 22 -0.88 9.15 0.81
N GLU A 23 0.07 8.23 0.61
CA GLU A 23 1.09 8.25 -0.46
C GLU A 23 0.56 7.65 -1.77
N GLY A 24 -0.68 7.15 -1.79
CA GLY A 24 -1.38 6.75 -3.00
C GLY A 24 -1.47 7.89 -4.03
N GLN A 25 -1.62 7.54 -5.30
CA GLN A 25 -1.77 8.53 -6.37
C GLN A 25 -3.13 9.21 -6.27
N ARG A 26 -3.14 10.53 -6.10
CA ARG A 26 -4.37 11.34 -6.22
C ARG A 26 -4.77 11.43 -7.69
N LEU A 27 -6.04 11.23 -7.96
CA LEU A 27 -6.60 11.33 -9.31
C LEU A 27 -7.47 12.59 -9.37
N ASP A 28 -7.21 13.43 -10.37
CA ASP A 28 -8.07 14.55 -10.74
C ASP A 28 -8.76 14.19 -12.05
N THR A 29 -9.84 13.42 -11.95
CA THR A 29 -10.63 12.94 -13.08
C THR A 29 -12.11 13.27 -12.85
N ILE A 30 -12.91 13.18 -13.91
CA ILE A 30 -14.37 13.31 -13.83
C ILE A 30 -15.06 12.09 -13.17
N GLU A 31 -14.34 11.02 -12.94
CA GLU A 31 -14.84 9.85 -12.20
C GLU A 31 -14.73 10.10 -10.69
N PRO A 32 -15.69 9.62 -9.87
CA PRO A 32 -15.72 9.86 -8.42
C PRO A 32 -14.70 8.99 -7.66
N THR A 33 -13.51 8.80 -8.21
CA THR A 33 -12.40 8.08 -7.58
C THR A 33 -11.40 9.09 -7.04
N GLU A 34 -11.28 9.19 -5.73
CA GLU A 34 -10.40 10.16 -5.06
C GLU A 34 -8.91 9.82 -5.16
N GLY A 35 -8.57 8.54 -5.33
CA GLY A 35 -7.18 8.09 -5.37
C GLY A 35 -6.99 6.67 -5.85
N LYS A 36 -5.74 6.32 -6.06
CA LYS A 36 -5.29 5.03 -6.53
C LYS A 36 -4.24 4.48 -5.58
N ARG A 37 -4.62 3.47 -4.82
CA ARG A 37 -3.75 2.81 -3.83
C ARG A 37 -2.70 1.92 -4.48
N TYR A 38 -3.05 1.25 -5.59
CA TYR A 38 -2.14 0.43 -6.37
C TYR A 38 -1.70 1.14 -7.64
N MET A 39 -0.38 1.24 -7.83
CA MET A 39 0.26 1.86 -8.97
C MET A 39 1.21 0.86 -9.61
N HIS A 40 1.12 0.70 -10.92
CA HIS A 40 2.08 -0.09 -11.69
C HIS A 40 2.73 0.77 -12.77
N HIS A 41 4.03 0.93 -12.68
CA HIS A 41 4.85 1.65 -13.65
C HIS A 41 5.68 0.66 -14.47
N TYR A 42 5.77 0.91 -15.76
CA TYR A 42 6.49 0.08 -16.70
C TYR A 42 7.44 0.94 -17.49
N ASN A 43 8.72 0.60 -17.47
CA ASN A 43 9.77 1.31 -18.17
C ASN A 43 10.35 0.43 -19.28
N PHE A 44 10.41 1.00 -20.49
CA PHE A 44 10.94 0.35 -21.68
C PHE A 44 12.04 1.22 -22.32
N PRO A 45 13.24 1.25 -21.73
CA PRO A 45 14.34 2.06 -22.20
C PRO A 45 14.88 1.53 -23.54
N PRO A 46 15.45 2.38 -24.41
CA PRO A 46 15.95 1.97 -25.73
C PRO A 46 16.94 0.81 -25.68
N PHE A 47 17.78 0.73 -24.65
CA PHE A 47 18.79 -0.31 -24.52
C PHE A 47 18.19 -1.73 -24.43
N CYS A 48 16.94 -1.90 -23.97
CA CYS A 48 16.34 -3.22 -23.84
C CYS A 48 16.09 -3.92 -25.19
N THR A 49 16.12 -3.18 -26.29
CA THR A 49 16.09 -3.71 -27.67
C THR A 49 17.43 -3.52 -28.38
N GLY A 50 18.50 -3.16 -27.66
CA GLY A 50 19.81 -2.89 -28.24
C GLY A 50 19.90 -1.56 -29.02
N GLU A 51 18.92 -0.67 -28.84
CA GLU A 51 18.84 0.60 -29.53
C GLU A 51 19.40 1.75 -28.68
N THR A 52 19.81 2.82 -29.35
CA THR A 52 20.10 4.11 -28.73
C THR A 52 18.87 5.02 -28.87
N GLY A 53 18.60 5.84 -27.87
CA GLY A 53 17.46 6.74 -27.95
C GLY A 53 17.36 7.70 -26.77
N ARG A 54 16.54 8.73 -26.95
CA ARG A 54 16.29 9.71 -25.87
C ARG A 54 15.38 9.09 -24.80
N MET A 55 15.81 9.17 -23.57
CA MET A 55 14.98 8.88 -22.39
C MET A 55 14.23 10.15 -21.98
N GLY A 56 12.98 10.00 -21.59
CA GLY A 56 12.11 11.12 -21.23
C GLY A 56 10.81 10.64 -20.59
N SER A 57 9.73 11.38 -20.83
CA SER A 57 8.41 11.00 -20.34
C SER A 57 7.93 9.67 -20.91
N PRO A 58 7.12 8.89 -20.18
CA PRO A 58 6.57 7.62 -20.64
C PRO A 58 5.83 7.77 -21.98
N LYS A 59 6.11 6.85 -22.89
CA LYS A 59 5.47 6.78 -24.21
C LYS A 59 4.19 5.95 -24.12
N ARG A 60 3.39 5.93 -25.19
CA ARG A 60 2.12 5.17 -25.28
C ARG A 60 2.29 3.68 -24.92
N ARG A 61 3.40 3.07 -25.36
CA ARG A 61 3.72 1.66 -25.03
C ARG A 61 3.86 1.47 -23.53
N GLU A 62 4.63 2.32 -22.88
CA GLU A 62 4.87 2.23 -21.44
C GLU A 62 3.59 2.43 -20.64
N ILE A 63 2.76 3.40 -21.03
CA ILE A 63 1.45 3.64 -20.41
C ILE A 63 0.51 2.43 -20.62
N GLY A 64 0.41 1.93 -21.86
CA GLY A 64 -0.50 0.82 -22.18
C GLY A 64 -0.09 -0.50 -21.53
N HIS A 65 1.20 -0.85 -21.58
CA HIS A 65 1.72 -2.07 -20.95
C HIS A 65 1.66 -2.00 -19.43
N GLY A 66 1.97 -0.84 -18.84
CA GLY A 66 1.82 -0.62 -17.41
C GLY A 66 0.37 -0.78 -16.94
N ASN A 67 -0.56 -0.17 -17.67
CA ASN A 67 -2.01 -0.29 -17.37
C ASN A 67 -2.51 -1.74 -17.50
N LEU A 68 -2.04 -2.50 -18.50
CA LEU A 68 -2.41 -3.91 -18.64
C LEU A 68 -1.95 -4.73 -17.43
N ALA A 69 -0.70 -4.59 -17.01
CA ALA A 69 -0.16 -5.29 -15.85
C ALA A 69 -0.85 -4.86 -14.54
N GLU A 70 -1.19 -3.57 -14.41
CA GLU A 70 -1.96 -3.07 -13.28
C GLU A 70 -3.34 -3.72 -13.21
N ARG A 71 -4.09 -3.69 -14.30
CA ARG A 71 -5.44 -4.32 -14.37
C ARG A 71 -5.39 -5.82 -14.14
N ALA A 72 -4.30 -6.48 -14.55
CA ALA A 72 -4.10 -7.91 -14.34
C ALA A 72 -4.02 -8.27 -12.85
N LEU A 73 -3.41 -7.41 -12.03
CA LEU A 73 -3.13 -7.66 -10.62
C LEU A 73 -4.17 -7.08 -9.67
N LEU A 74 -4.87 -6.01 -10.06
CA LEU A 74 -5.85 -5.32 -9.22
C LEU A 74 -6.88 -6.25 -8.57
N PRO A 75 -7.47 -7.25 -9.25
CA PRO A 75 -8.48 -8.14 -8.66
C PRO A 75 -7.96 -9.06 -7.57
N VAL A 76 -6.66 -9.29 -7.51
CA VAL A 76 -6.04 -10.22 -6.54
C VAL A 76 -5.39 -9.52 -5.36
N LEU A 77 -5.34 -8.20 -5.35
CA LEU A 77 -4.80 -7.45 -4.22
C LEU A 77 -5.71 -7.57 -2.99
N PRO A 78 -5.13 -7.56 -1.78
CA PRO A 78 -5.89 -7.46 -0.54
C PRO A 78 -6.62 -6.12 -0.46
N ASP A 79 -7.70 -6.07 0.32
CA ASP A 79 -8.36 -4.80 0.60
C ASP A 79 -7.54 -3.93 1.57
N GLU A 80 -7.98 -2.68 1.75
CA GLU A 80 -7.27 -1.69 2.56
C GLU A 80 -7.25 -2.05 4.06
N ASN A 81 -8.31 -2.68 4.55
CA ASN A 81 -8.39 -3.05 5.95
C ASN A 81 -7.47 -4.24 6.27
N GLU A 82 -7.32 -5.16 5.32
CA GLU A 82 -6.44 -6.33 5.45
C GLU A 82 -4.96 -5.94 5.31
N PHE A 83 -4.66 -5.03 4.37
CA PHE A 83 -3.29 -4.61 4.06
C PHE A 83 -3.22 -3.09 3.81
N PRO A 84 -3.06 -2.27 4.87
CA PRO A 84 -3.21 -0.81 4.82
C PRO A 84 -1.99 -0.09 4.23
N TYR A 85 -1.55 -0.50 3.06
CA TYR A 85 -0.43 0.09 2.34
C TYR A 85 -0.84 0.65 0.99
N ALA A 86 -0.27 1.78 0.60
CA ALA A 86 -0.13 2.13 -0.79
C ALA A 86 0.94 1.22 -1.42
N ILE A 87 0.61 0.63 -2.56
CA ILE A 87 1.42 -0.39 -3.22
C ILE A 87 1.89 0.18 -4.56
N ARG A 88 3.20 0.28 -4.75
CA ARG A 88 3.79 0.71 -6.02
C ARG A 88 4.73 -0.37 -6.55
N VAL A 89 4.46 -0.85 -7.76
CA VAL A 89 5.37 -1.74 -8.49
C VAL A 89 5.95 -1.00 -9.68
N VAL A 90 7.25 -1.11 -9.86
CA VAL A 90 7.96 -0.60 -11.03
C VAL A 90 8.58 -1.79 -11.75
N SER A 91 8.22 -1.99 -13.02
CA SER A 91 8.77 -3.02 -13.89
C SER A 91 9.77 -2.40 -14.87
N GLU A 92 11.04 -2.73 -14.71
CA GLU A 92 12.14 -2.34 -15.57
C GLU A 92 12.42 -3.43 -16.61
N VAL A 93 12.20 -3.13 -17.87
CA VAL A 93 12.53 -4.05 -18.97
C VAL A 93 14.02 -3.97 -19.23
N MET A 94 14.74 -5.04 -18.88
CA MET A 94 16.19 -5.13 -19.03
C MET A 94 16.59 -5.56 -20.42
N GLU A 95 15.84 -6.50 -21.01
CA GLU A 95 15.98 -6.98 -22.38
C GLU A 95 14.62 -7.40 -22.93
N SER A 96 14.36 -7.21 -24.21
CA SER A 96 13.07 -7.55 -24.82
C SER A 96 13.21 -8.12 -26.23
N ASN A 97 12.65 -9.32 -26.41
CA ASN A 97 12.33 -9.93 -27.70
C ASN A 97 10.87 -10.39 -27.72
N GLY A 98 9.95 -9.45 -27.48
CA GLY A 98 8.50 -9.69 -27.39
C GLY A 98 8.01 -10.05 -25.99
N SER A 99 6.70 -9.93 -25.77
CA SER A 99 5.98 -10.34 -24.56
C SER A 99 6.43 -9.69 -23.23
N SER A 100 7.08 -8.52 -23.31
CA SER A 100 7.60 -7.82 -22.11
C SER A 100 6.50 -7.38 -21.12
N SER A 101 5.27 -7.11 -21.59
CA SER A 101 4.12 -6.81 -20.71
C SER A 101 3.68 -8.03 -19.87
N MET A 102 3.77 -9.23 -20.46
CA MET A 102 3.43 -10.46 -19.73
C MET A 102 4.55 -10.83 -18.75
N ALA A 103 5.81 -10.63 -19.14
CA ALA A 103 6.96 -10.74 -18.24
C ALA A 103 6.85 -9.76 -17.06
N SER A 104 6.40 -8.52 -17.31
CA SER A 104 6.10 -7.51 -16.28
C SER A 104 5.00 -7.98 -15.32
N THR A 105 3.91 -8.57 -15.83
CA THR A 105 2.83 -9.12 -14.97
C THR A 105 3.35 -10.24 -14.09
N CYS A 106 4.10 -11.19 -14.64
CA CYS A 106 4.70 -12.31 -13.89
C CYS A 106 5.73 -11.82 -12.86
N GLY A 107 6.63 -10.92 -13.26
CA GLY A 107 7.63 -10.32 -12.37
C GLY A 107 6.99 -9.54 -11.23
N SER A 108 5.90 -8.81 -11.51
CA SER A 108 5.16 -8.07 -10.49
C SER A 108 4.43 -8.98 -9.50
N THR A 109 3.87 -10.09 -9.98
CA THR A 109 3.32 -11.14 -9.10
C THR A 109 4.39 -11.64 -8.13
N LEU A 110 5.59 -11.99 -8.64
CA LEU A 110 6.71 -12.43 -7.82
C LEU A 110 7.15 -11.35 -6.83
N ALA A 111 7.21 -10.08 -7.24
CA ALA A 111 7.59 -8.97 -6.40
C ALA A 111 6.59 -8.73 -5.25
N LEU A 112 5.28 -8.84 -5.53
CA LEU A 112 4.23 -8.76 -4.52
C LEU A 112 4.36 -9.89 -3.49
N MET A 113 4.54 -11.13 -3.97
CA MET A 113 4.72 -12.30 -3.10
C MET A 113 6.00 -12.20 -2.26
N ASP A 114 7.13 -11.78 -2.85
CA ASP A 114 8.39 -11.57 -2.13
C ASP A 114 8.32 -10.43 -1.12
N GLY A 115 7.51 -9.41 -1.39
CA GLY A 115 7.29 -8.28 -0.47
C GLY A 115 6.31 -8.56 0.67
N GLY A 116 5.71 -9.74 0.70
CA GLY A 116 4.75 -10.12 1.74
C GLY A 116 3.37 -9.49 1.57
N VAL A 117 3.00 -9.11 0.34
CA VAL A 117 1.63 -8.68 0.04
C VAL A 117 0.73 -9.92 -0.04
N PRO A 118 -0.31 -10.05 0.79
CA PRO A 118 -1.18 -11.23 0.82
C PRO A 118 -2.15 -11.22 -0.36
N ILE A 119 -1.61 -11.41 -1.58
CA ILE A 119 -2.45 -11.51 -2.78
C ILE A 119 -3.35 -12.73 -2.70
N LYS A 120 -4.60 -12.59 -3.12
CA LYS A 120 -5.60 -13.67 -3.08
C LYS A 120 -5.16 -14.90 -3.88
N ARG A 121 -4.53 -14.69 -5.02
CA ARG A 121 -3.97 -15.73 -5.89
C ARG A 121 -2.87 -15.15 -6.78
N PRO A 122 -1.84 -15.92 -7.12
CA PRO A 122 -0.83 -15.49 -8.07
C PRO A 122 -1.39 -15.41 -9.49
N VAL A 123 -0.89 -14.43 -10.24
CA VAL A 123 -1.28 -14.15 -11.63
C VAL A 123 -0.11 -14.43 -12.55
N SER A 124 -0.37 -15.14 -13.64
CA SER A 124 0.56 -15.30 -14.77
C SER A 124 -0.03 -14.69 -16.04
N GLY A 125 0.80 -14.42 -17.01
CA GLY A 125 0.40 -13.87 -18.30
C GLY A 125 1.14 -14.56 -19.46
N ILE A 126 0.47 -14.62 -20.62
CA ILE A 126 1.05 -15.13 -21.87
C ILE A 126 0.57 -14.27 -23.03
N ALA A 127 1.42 -14.08 -24.04
CA ALA A 127 1.07 -13.47 -25.30
C ALA A 127 0.86 -14.57 -26.36
N MET A 128 -0.34 -14.61 -26.91
CA MET A 128 -0.71 -15.50 -28.01
C MET A 128 -0.64 -14.73 -29.32
N GLY A 129 -0.34 -15.43 -30.40
CA GLY A 129 -0.39 -14.89 -31.75
C GLY A 129 -1.31 -15.70 -32.66
N LEU A 130 -1.60 -15.12 -33.81
CA LEU A 130 -2.36 -15.78 -34.87
C LEU A 130 -1.67 -15.51 -36.21
N ILE A 131 -1.60 -16.56 -37.04
CA ILE A 131 -1.21 -16.44 -38.44
C ILE A 131 -2.31 -17.09 -39.29
N GLN A 132 -2.77 -16.36 -40.31
CA GLN A 132 -3.73 -16.83 -41.27
C GLN A 132 -3.15 -16.74 -42.69
N GLU A 133 -3.00 -17.87 -43.36
CA GLU A 133 -2.49 -17.95 -44.71
C GLU A 133 -3.20 -19.05 -45.51
N GLU A 134 -3.61 -18.76 -46.70
CA GLU A 134 -4.28 -19.70 -47.63
C GLU A 134 -5.43 -20.50 -46.99
N GLY A 135 -6.24 -19.87 -46.13
CA GLY A 135 -7.36 -20.51 -45.45
C GLY A 135 -6.95 -21.39 -44.26
N LYS A 136 -5.70 -21.45 -43.90
CA LYS A 136 -5.20 -22.11 -42.69
C LYS A 136 -5.03 -21.08 -41.57
N THR A 137 -5.35 -21.48 -40.36
CA THR A 137 -5.20 -20.63 -39.15
C THR A 137 -4.40 -21.38 -38.12
N VAL A 138 -3.30 -20.77 -37.67
CA VAL A 138 -2.42 -21.28 -36.62
C VAL A 138 -2.40 -20.31 -35.44
N VAL A 139 -2.66 -20.82 -34.24
CA VAL A 139 -2.53 -20.08 -32.98
C VAL A 139 -1.15 -20.36 -32.43
N LEU A 140 -0.38 -19.29 -32.15
CA LEU A 140 0.95 -19.35 -31.57
C LEU A 140 0.87 -19.05 -30.07
N SER A 141 1.66 -19.78 -29.28
CA SER A 141 1.82 -19.53 -27.84
C SER A 141 3.13 -18.84 -27.53
N ASP A 142 3.06 -17.84 -26.64
CA ASP A 142 4.23 -17.11 -26.11
C ASP A 142 5.10 -16.51 -27.22
N ILE A 143 4.51 -15.64 -28.01
CA ILE A 143 5.09 -15.07 -29.24
C ILE A 143 6.33 -14.23 -28.96
N GLN A 144 7.27 -14.30 -29.89
CA GLN A 144 8.47 -13.45 -29.94
C GLN A 144 8.21 -12.17 -30.72
N GLY A 145 9.18 -11.22 -30.70
CA GLY A 145 9.02 -9.93 -31.33
C GLY A 145 8.76 -10.00 -32.84
N LEU A 146 9.34 -10.97 -33.55
CA LEU A 146 9.09 -11.17 -34.99
C LEU A 146 7.68 -11.70 -35.26
N GLU A 147 7.20 -12.60 -34.40
CA GLU A 147 5.84 -13.19 -34.48
C GLU A 147 4.76 -12.16 -34.12
N ASP A 148 5.06 -11.23 -33.19
CA ASP A 148 4.22 -10.07 -32.88
C ASP A 148 4.12 -9.10 -34.07
N PHE A 149 5.26 -8.84 -34.73
CA PHE A 149 5.33 -7.90 -35.85
C PHE A 149 4.63 -8.43 -37.10
N LEU A 150 4.87 -9.69 -37.47
CA LEU A 150 4.38 -10.33 -38.68
C LEU A 150 3.01 -10.99 -38.48
N GLY A 151 2.60 -11.27 -37.26
CA GLY A 151 1.35 -11.95 -36.96
C GLY A 151 0.10 -11.11 -37.28
N ASP A 152 -1.01 -11.81 -37.50
CA ASP A 152 -2.33 -11.23 -37.79
C ASP A 152 -3.10 -10.84 -36.53
N MET A 153 -2.73 -11.37 -35.38
CA MET A 153 -3.30 -11.03 -34.08
C MET A 153 -2.24 -11.17 -33.00
N ASP A 154 -2.21 -10.20 -32.07
CA ASP A 154 -1.54 -10.23 -30.77
C ASP A 154 -2.62 -10.28 -29.68
N PHE A 155 -2.59 -11.32 -28.85
CA PHE A 155 -3.62 -11.60 -27.87
C PHE A 155 -3.01 -11.93 -26.51
N LYS A 156 -2.98 -10.93 -25.61
CA LYS A 156 -2.41 -11.05 -24.29
C LYS A 156 -3.47 -11.46 -23.29
N VAL A 157 -3.21 -12.53 -22.56
CA VAL A 157 -4.13 -13.07 -21.56
C VAL A 157 -3.41 -13.22 -20.22
N THR A 158 -3.96 -12.59 -19.21
CA THR A 158 -3.49 -12.71 -17.82
C THR A 158 -4.57 -13.35 -16.95
N GLY A 159 -4.16 -14.03 -15.90
CA GLY A 159 -5.12 -14.59 -14.95
C GLY A 159 -4.49 -15.52 -13.92
N THR A 160 -5.36 -15.95 -13.03
CA THR A 160 -5.10 -16.93 -11.98
C THR A 160 -5.43 -18.34 -12.45
N THR A 161 -5.37 -19.32 -11.56
CA THR A 161 -5.89 -20.67 -11.79
C THR A 161 -7.41 -20.70 -11.98
N GLU A 162 -8.15 -19.71 -11.46
CA GLU A 162 -9.61 -19.69 -11.48
C GLU A 162 -10.20 -18.93 -12.66
N GLY A 163 -9.49 -17.90 -13.15
CA GLY A 163 -10.04 -17.07 -14.22
C GLY A 163 -9.06 -16.06 -14.79
N ILE A 164 -9.54 -15.37 -15.82
CA ILE A 164 -8.83 -14.30 -16.51
C ILE A 164 -9.03 -13.01 -15.70
N THR A 165 -7.93 -12.28 -15.46
CA THR A 165 -7.94 -11.00 -14.75
C THR A 165 -7.85 -9.80 -15.68
N ALA A 166 -7.12 -9.94 -16.79
CA ALA A 166 -7.08 -8.93 -17.85
C ALA A 166 -6.78 -9.56 -19.22
N LEU A 167 -7.18 -8.84 -20.25
CA LEU A 167 -7.05 -9.28 -21.63
C LEU A 167 -6.82 -8.06 -22.51
N GLN A 168 -5.90 -8.19 -23.48
CA GLN A 168 -5.69 -7.22 -24.54
C GLN A 168 -5.56 -7.96 -25.88
N MET A 169 -6.27 -7.49 -26.89
CA MET A 169 -6.17 -8.02 -28.24
C MET A 169 -5.90 -6.87 -29.22
N ASP A 170 -4.89 -7.05 -30.03
CA ASP A 170 -4.64 -6.24 -31.24
C ASP A 170 -4.83 -7.15 -32.45
N ASN A 171 -5.84 -6.86 -33.26
CA ASN A 171 -6.26 -7.69 -34.37
C ASN A 171 -6.10 -6.96 -35.70
N LYS A 172 -5.29 -7.53 -36.59
CA LYS A 172 -5.07 -7.08 -37.96
C LYS A 172 -5.80 -7.95 -38.97
N ALA A 173 -6.26 -9.14 -38.53
CA ALA A 173 -6.98 -10.10 -39.37
C ALA A 173 -8.44 -9.71 -39.62
N THR A 174 -8.98 -10.12 -40.74
CA THR A 174 -10.43 -10.09 -41.02
C THR A 174 -11.03 -11.46 -40.78
N GLY A 175 -12.24 -11.52 -40.18
CA GLY A 175 -12.98 -12.78 -40.04
C GLY A 175 -12.53 -13.69 -38.89
N LEU A 176 -12.12 -13.13 -37.73
CA LEU A 176 -11.96 -13.92 -36.52
C LEU A 176 -13.27 -14.59 -36.12
N THR A 177 -13.25 -15.92 -36.00
CA THR A 177 -14.40 -16.71 -35.58
C THR A 177 -14.34 -17.01 -34.07
N PHE A 178 -15.47 -17.30 -33.45
CA PHE A 178 -15.53 -17.73 -32.06
C PHE A 178 -14.72 -19.01 -31.81
N ASP A 179 -14.61 -19.92 -32.76
CA ASP A 179 -13.81 -21.15 -32.64
C ASP A 179 -12.32 -20.84 -32.56
N ILE A 180 -11.82 -19.86 -33.33
CA ILE A 180 -10.43 -19.41 -33.27
C ILE A 180 -10.14 -18.79 -31.91
N LEU A 181 -11.03 -17.92 -31.41
CA LEU A 181 -10.88 -17.28 -30.09
C LEU A 181 -10.95 -18.31 -28.97
N ALA A 182 -11.87 -19.28 -29.03
CA ALA A 182 -11.96 -20.34 -28.03
C ALA A 182 -10.70 -21.20 -27.98
N ARG A 183 -10.12 -21.55 -29.15
CA ARG A 183 -8.82 -22.24 -29.22
C ARG A 183 -7.71 -21.43 -28.65
N ALA A 184 -7.61 -20.14 -28.99
CA ALA A 184 -6.59 -19.23 -28.46
C ALA A 184 -6.68 -19.09 -26.93
N LEU A 185 -7.89 -18.96 -26.38
CA LEU A 185 -8.12 -18.90 -24.94
C LEU A 185 -7.75 -20.21 -24.22
N GLN A 186 -8.12 -21.37 -24.79
CA GLN A 186 -7.76 -22.66 -24.22
C GLN A 186 -6.25 -22.87 -24.21
N GLN A 187 -5.57 -22.56 -25.31
CA GLN A 187 -4.12 -22.66 -25.43
C GLN A 187 -3.41 -21.65 -24.49
N ALA A 188 -3.97 -20.43 -24.35
CA ALA A 188 -3.48 -19.45 -23.37
C ALA A 188 -3.64 -19.93 -21.93
N LYS A 189 -4.72 -20.64 -21.59
CA LYS A 189 -4.93 -21.23 -20.27
C LYS A 189 -3.83 -22.25 -19.93
N GLU A 190 -3.49 -23.12 -20.87
CA GLU A 190 -2.45 -24.14 -20.71
C GLU A 190 -1.07 -23.49 -20.55
N GLY A 191 -0.73 -22.52 -21.41
CA GLY A 191 0.52 -21.78 -21.34
C GLY A 191 0.66 -20.99 -20.05
N ARG A 192 -0.38 -20.30 -19.58
CA ARG A 192 -0.38 -19.59 -18.31
C ARG A 192 -0.20 -20.54 -17.12
N ALA A 193 -0.84 -21.72 -17.15
CA ALA A 193 -0.67 -22.71 -16.10
C ALA A 193 0.79 -23.19 -16.01
N TYR A 194 1.42 -23.43 -17.15
CA TYR A 194 2.84 -23.81 -17.20
C TYR A 194 3.75 -22.70 -16.63
N ILE A 195 3.56 -21.46 -17.07
CA ILE A 195 4.33 -20.31 -16.57
C ILE A 195 4.12 -20.14 -15.06
N LEU A 196 2.86 -20.22 -14.61
CA LEU A 196 2.52 -20.11 -13.19
C LEU A 196 3.24 -21.17 -12.36
N GLN A 197 3.31 -22.41 -12.83
CA GLN A 197 4.03 -23.47 -12.11
C GLN A 197 5.51 -23.11 -11.96
N LYS A 198 6.16 -22.56 -13.00
CA LYS A 198 7.55 -22.12 -12.92
C LYS A 198 7.77 -20.99 -11.90
N MET A 199 6.80 -20.09 -11.78
CA MET A 199 6.83 -19.03 -10.76
C MET A 199 6.69 -19.61 -9.35
N LEU A 200 5.77 -20.57 -9.16
CA LEU A 200 5.51 -21.23 -7.87
C LEU A 200 6.64 -22.18 -7.45
N ASP A 201 7.42 -22.71 -8.38
CA ASP A 201 8.63 -23.48 -8.07
C ASP A 201 9.70 -22.61 -7.35
N VAL A 202 9.65 -21.28 -7.55
CA VAL A 202 10.56 -20.31 -6.92
C VAL A 202 9.98 -19.74 -5.62
N ILE A 203 8.73 -19.34 -5.64
CA ILE A 203 8.00 -18.79 -4.49
C ILE A 203 6.58 -19.33 -4.50
N PRO A 204 6.27 -20.36 -3.68
CA PRO A 204 5.00 -21.06 -3.71
C PRO A 204 3.84 -20.25 -3.13
N GLU A 205 4.14 -19.36 -2.17
CA GLU A 205 3.15 -18.52 -1.49
C GLU A 205 3.76 -17.17 -1.13
N PRO A 206 2.93 -16.11 -0.90
CA PRO A 206 3.42 -14.84 -0.39
C PRO A 206 4.16 -15.02 0.94
N ARG A 207 5.22 -14.25 1.17
CA ARG A 207 5.89 -14.22 2.47
C ARG A 207 4.92 -13.77 3.56
N HIS A 208 4.99 -14.37 4.74
CA HIS A 208 4.09 -14.07 5.86
C HIS A 208 4.31 -12.68 6.48
N THR A 209 5.47 -12.08 6.24
CA THR A 209 5.81 -10.76 6.78
C THR A 209 6.40 -9.87 5.70
N THR A 210 6.13 -8.58 5.80
CA THR A 210 6.82 -7.56 5.00
C THR A 210 8.29 -7.50 5.37
N ARG A 211 9.14 -7.04 4.45
CA ARG A 211 10.57 -6.87 4.74
C ARG A 211 10.79 -5.77 5.76
N SER A 212 11.89 -5.85 6.52
CA SER A 212 12.28 -4.84 7.53
C SER A 212 12.51 -3.43 6.95
N THR A 213 12.69 -3.34 5.64
CA THR A 213 12.79 -2.06 4.91
C THR A 213 11.44 -1.42 4.58
N ALA A 214 10.34 -2.18 4.71
CA ALA A 214 9.00 -1.61 4.57
C ALA A 214 8.59 -0.87 5.85
N PRO A 215 7.81 0.22 5.76
CA PRO A 215 7.26 0.84 6.95
C PRO A 215 6.33 -0.14 7.67
N ARG A 216 6.40 -0.17 9.00
CA ARG A 216 5.41 -0.88 9.82
C ARG A 216 4.18 0.03 9.96
N ILE A 217 3.00 -0.49 9.66
CA ILE A 217 1.74 0.22 9.87
C ILE A 217 0.92 -0.51 10.94
N VAL A 218 0.44 0.24 11.90
CA VAL A 218 -0.47 -0.22 12.96
C VAL A 218 -1.75 0.59 12.87
N SER A 219 -2.89 -0.09 12.86
CA SER A 219 -4.20 0.54 12.96
C SER A 219 -4.70 0.52 14.40
N ILE A 220 -5.22 1.65 14.86
CA ILE A 220 -5.89 1.78 16.16
C ILE A 220 -7.24 2.45 15.97
N GLN A 221 -8.20 2.12 16.82
CA GLN A 221 -9.51 2.76 16.79
C GLN A 221 -9.57 3.88 17.83
N VAL A 222 -9.91 5.08 17.38
CA VAL A 222 -10.14 6.26 18.21
C VAL A 222 -11.64 6.58 18.18
N PRO A 223 -12.27 6.85 19.33
CA PRO A 223 -13.65 7.31 19.35
C PRO A 223 -13.84 8.57 18.48
N THR A 224 -14.89 8.62 17.68
CA THR A 224 -15.10 9.70 16.70
C THR A 224 -15.21 11.08 17.34
N ASP A 225 -15.73 11.17 18.58
CA ASP A 225 -15.77 12.40 19.39
C ASP A 225 -14.37 12.88 19.82
N LYS A 226 -13.36 11.99 19.82
CA LYS A 226 -11.96 12.28 20.19
C LYS A 226 -11.03 12.56 19.00
N ILE A 227 -11.50 12.39 17.78
CA ILE A 227 -10.71 12.67 16.58
C ILE A 227 -10.18 14.12 16.59
N ARG A 228 -11.01 15.06 17.02
CA ARG A 228 -10.64 16.48 17.11
C ARG A 228 -9.52 16.74 18.11
N ASP A 229 -9.49 15.99 19.22
CA ASP A 229 -8.44 16.11 20.23
C ASP A 229 -7.10 15.62 19.69
N VAL A 230 -7.10 14.54 18.89
CA VAL A 230 -5.90 13.98 18.25
C VAL A 230 -5.39 14.89 17.14
N ILE A 231 -6.28 15.48 16.34
CA ILE A 231 -5.88 16.41 15.28
C ILE A 231 -5.39 17.73 15.89
N GLY A 232 -6.09 18.24 16.89
CA GLY A 232 -5.84 19.53 17.50
C GLY A 232 -6.18 20.72 16.61
N SER A 233 -6.20 21.93 17.19
CA SER A 233 -6.50 23.16 16.46
C SER A 233 -5.54 23.37 15.28
N GLY A 234 -6.09 23.38 14.06
CA GLY A 234 -5.31 23.53 12.82
C GLY A 234 -4.27 22.41 12.59
N GLY A 235 -4.48 21.23 13.19
CA GLY A 235 -3.58 20.08 13.03
C GLY A 235 -2.30 20.15 13.88
N LYS A 236 -2.26 20.98 14.92
CA LYS A 236 -1.05 21.17 15.75
C LYS A 236 -0.66 19.91 16.53
N VAL A 237 -1.64 19.16 17.05
CA VAL A 237 -1.36 17.99 17.89
C VAL A 237 -0.83 16.85 17.03
N ILE A 238 -1.49 16.54 15.93
CA ILE A 238 -1.05 15.47 15.02
C ILE A 238 0.33 15.77 14.44
N ARG A 239 0.60 17.03 14.03
CA ARG A 239 1.95 17.41 13.55
C ARG A 239 2.98 17.30 14.66
N GLY A 240 2.65 17.70 15.89
CA GLY A 240 3.55 17.55 17.04
C GLY A 240 3.92 16.09 17.30
N ILE A 241 2.94 15.16 17.21
CA ILE A 241 3.20 13.72 17.33
C ILE A 241 4.14 13.25 16.21
N GLN A 242 3.88 13.63 14.95
CA GLN A 242 4.70 13.26 13.80
C GLN A 242 6.14 13.80 13.90
N ASP A 243 6.29 15.07 14.32
CA ASP A 243 7.59 15.72 14.47
C ASP A 243 8.41 15.11 15.62
N GLU A 244 7.77 14.77 16.74
CA GLU A 244 8.42 14.20 17.92
C GLU A 244 8.86 12.74 17.71
N THR A 245 8.02 11.93 17.01
CA THR A 245 8.23 10.50 16.90
C THR A 245 8.84 10.07 15.56
N GLY A 246 8.74 10.92 14.54
CA GLY A 246 9.10 10.56 13.16
C GLY A 246 8.12 9.59 12.50
N ALA A 247 6.98 9.27 13.14
CA ALA A 247 5.93 8.45 12.57
C ALA A 247 4.99 9.29 11.70
N SER A 248 4.41 8.67 10.67
CA SER A 248 3.29 9.22 9.91
C SER A 248 1.98 8.78 10.54
N VAL A 249 1.01 9.69 10.65
CA VAL A 249 -0.31 9.41 11.23
C VAL A 249 -1.38 9.84 10.24
N ASP A 250 -2.28 8.92 9.89
CA ASP A 250 -3.42 9.14 9.01
C ASP A 250 -4.71 8.77 9.74
N ILE A 251 -5.72 9.65 9.70
CA ILE A 251 -6.95 9.52 10.46
C ILE A 251 -8.14 9.47 9.50
N GLN A 252 -8.91 8.39 9.57
CA GLN A 252 -10.12 8.22 8.80
C GLN A 252 -11.34 8.81 9.54
N GLU A 253 -12.39 9.11 8.80
CA GLU A 253 -13.62 9.70 9.38
C GLU A 253 -14.34 8.78 10.37
N ASP A 254 -14.19 7.48 10.22
CA ASP A 254 -14.76 6.46 11.11
C ASP A 254 -14.01 6.27 12.44
N GLY A 255 -12.90 7.01 12.62
CA GLY A 255 -12.03 6.93 13.78
C GLY A 255 -10.90 5.92 13.67
N THR A 256 -10.75 5.24 12.55
CA THR A 256 -9.58 4.40 12.28
C THR A 256 -8.36 5.29 12.09
N VAL A 257 -7.30 5.05 12.86
CA VAL A 257 -6.03 5.79 12.77
C VAL A 257 -4.93 4.83 12.36
N PHE A 258 -4.31 5.10 11.21
CA PHE A 258 -3.14 4.38 10.73
C PHE A 258 -1.87 5.11 11.17
N VAL A 259 -1.01 4.43 11.89
CA VAL A 259 0.29 4.93 12.35
C VAL A 259 1.38 4.15 11.67
N GLY A 260 2.17 4.81 10.84
CA GLY A 260 3.22 4.18 10.04
C GLY A 260 4.60 4.76 10.32
N GLY A 261 5.62 3.92 10.26
CA GLY A 261 7.00 4.35 10.49
C GLY A 261 7.97 3.19 10.61
N THR A 262 9.19 3.50 11.03
CA THR A 262 10.27 2.53 11.21
C THR A 262 10.69 2.44 12.68
N GLY A 263 11.12 1.26 13.11
CA GLY A 263 11.58 1.04 14.48
C GLY A 263 10.52 1.34 15.53
N GLU A 264 10.90 2.07 16.59
CA GLU A 264 10.04 2.39 17.74
C GLU A 264 9.11 3.59 17.50
N SER A 265 9.26 4.31 16.40
CA SER A 265 8.48 5.52 16.11
C SER A 265 6.97 5.26 16.14
N VAL A 266 6.53 4.11 15.64
CA VAL A 266 5.12 3.71 15.62
C VAL A 266 4.59 3.51 17.04
N ASP A 267 5.33 2.79 17.88
CA ASP A 267 4.89 2.50 19.25
C ASP A 267 4.81 3.79 20.08
N GLN A 268 5.79 4.70 19.94
CA GLN A 268 5.78 6.01 20.59
C GLN A 268 4.58 6.87 20.15
N ALA A 269 4.29 6.89 18.84
CA ALA A 269 3.14 7.65 18.33
C ALA A 269 1.80 7.06 18.81
N VAL A 270 1.67 5.73 18.81
CA VAL A 270 0.49 5.04 19.33
C VAL A 270 0.27 5.33 20.81
N GLU A 271 1.33 5.30 21.63
CA GLU A 271 1.24 5.67 23.05
C GLU A 271 0.81 7.12 23.23
N ARG A 272 1.38 8.06 22.46
CA ARG A 272 0.97 9.47 22.51
C ARG A 272 -0.50 9.65 22.19
N ILE A 273 -0.99 8.99 21.14
CA ILE A 273 -2.42 9.04 20.76
C ILE A 273 -3.29 8.46 21.88
N LYS A 274 -2.92 7.31 22.44
CA LYS A 274 -3.65 6.69 23.56
C LYS A 274 -3.73 7.59 24.79
N LEU A 275 -2.66 8.31 25.12
CA LEU A 275 -2.65 9.27 26.23
C LEU A 275 -3.60 10.46 25.99
N ILE A 276 -3.70 10.94 24.75
CA ILE A 276 -4.59 12.05 24.38
C ILE A 276 -6.07 11.64 24.52
N ILE A 277 -6.41 10.43 24.06
CA ILE A 277 -7.80 9.95 24.11
C ILE A 277 -8.19 9.41 25.48
N LYS A 278 -7.21 9.04 26.33
CA LYS A 278 -7.47 8.48 27.65
C LYS A 278 -8.29 9.46 28.49
N VAL A 279 -9.36 8.97 29.09
CA VAL A 279 -10.16 9.71 30.08
C VAL A 279 -9.71 9.24 31.46
N PRO A 280 -9.41 10.15 32.41
CA PRO A 280 -9.10 9.75 33.78
C PRO A 280 -10.26 8.97 34.41
N GLU A 281 -9.98 7.80 34.96
CA GLU A 281 -10.97 6.98 35.63
C GLU A 281 -10.89 7.14 37.17
N PRO A 282 -12.02 7.05 37.88
CA PRO A 282 -12.01 7.11 39.36
C PRO A 282 -11.13 5.99 39.94
N GLY A 283 -10.23 6.36 40.85
CA GLY A 283 -9.31 5.43 41.51
C GLY A 283 -7.93 5.32 40.86
N GLU A 284 -7.75 5.86 39.67
CA GLU A 284 -6.43 5.90 39.05
C GLU A 284 -5.50 6.95 39.68
N GLU A 285 -4.22 6.60 39.77
CA GLU A 285 -3.20 7.50 40.29
C GLU A 285 -2.45 8.16 39.13
N TYR A 286 -2.27 9.47 39.21
CA TYR A 286 -1.54 10.29 38.26
C TYR A 286 -0.42 11.07 38.94
N ILE A 287 0.70 11.24 38.28
CA ILE A 287 1.69 12.24 38.63
C ILE A 287 1.45 13.40 37.68
N GLY A 288 0.79 14.45 38.18
CA GLY A 288 0.43 15.61 37.38
C GLY A 288 1.20 16.85 37.80
N ARG A 289 1.38 17.77 36.86
CA ARG A 289 2.05 19.06 37.11
C ARG A 289 1.04 20.14 37.47
N VAL A 290 1.30 20.87 38.54
CA VAL A 290 0.47 22.02 38.95
C VAL A 290 0.59 23.13 37.91
N VAL A 291 -0.54 23.44 37.23
CA VAL A 291 -0.58 24.47 36.17
C VAL A 291 -1.12 25.80 36.65
N SER A 292 -2.00 25.81 37.66
CA SER A 292 -2.46 27.03 38.31
C SER A 292 -2.95 26.78 39.73
N ILE A 293 -2.89 27.81 40.58
CA ILE A 293 -3.33 27.76 41.97
C ILE A 293 -4.48 28.77 42.14
N GLN A 294 -5.52 28.33 42.84
CA GLN A 294 -6.70 29.12 43.20
C GLN A 294 -6.95 28.99 44.70
N PRO A 295 -7.67 29.93 45.37
CA PRO A 295 -7.94 29.86 46.81
C PRO A 295 -8.60 28.55 47.28
N PHE A 296 -9.30 27.87 46.37
CA PHE A 296 -10.05 26.63 46.66
C PHE A 296 -9.29 25.35 46.26
N GLY A 297 -8.14 25.45 45.61
CA GLY A 297 -7.36 24.29 45.17
C GLY A 297 -6.34 24.60 44.08
N ALA A 298 -5.69 23.56 43.57
CA ALA A 298 -4.77 23.64 42.46
C ALA A 298 -5.30 22.89 41.23
N PHE A 299 -5.13 23.46 40.05
CA PHE A 299 -5.33 22.70 38.81
C PHE A 299 -4.03 21.96 38.46
N VAL A 300 -4.18 20.66 38.28
CA VAL A 300 -3.08 19.74 38.01
C VAL A 300 -3.31 19.11 36.65
N ASN A 301 -2.34 19.26 35.74
CA ASN A 301 -2.40 18.62 34.43
C ASN A 301 -2.13 17.13 34.62
N LEU A 302 -3.16 16.30 34.44
CA LEU A 302 -3.12 14.84 34.64
C LEU A 302 -2.74 14.10 33.36
N LEU A 303 -3.23 14.57 32.24
CA LEU A 303 -3.00 14.02 30.90
C LEU A 303 -2.89 15.17 29.91
N PRO A 304 -2.32 14.98 28.72
CA PRO A 304 -2.23 16.02 27.70
C PRO A 304 -3.57 16.72 27.45
N GLY A 305 -3.65 18.02 27.76
CA GLY A 305 -4.86 18.82 27.59
C GLY A 305 -5.98 18.56 28.59
N LYS A 306 -5.72 17.84 29.69
CA LYS A 306 -6.74 17.51 30.72
C LYS A 306 -6.22 17.88 32.12
N ASP A 307 -6.86 18.89 32.69
CA ASP A 307 -6.53 19.38 34.04
C ASP A 307 -7.58 18.85 35.02
N GLY A 308 -7.11 18.35 36.16
CA GLY A 308 -7.94 17.97 37.28
C GLY A 308 -7.85 19.00 38.39
N LEU A 309 -8.95 19.18 39.17
CA LEU A 309 -8.94 20.04 40.32
C LEU A 309 -8.50 19.24 41.59
N LEU A 310 -7.35 19.60 42.14
CA LEU A 310 -6.94 19.16 43.48
C LEU A 310 -7.45 20.15 44.50
N HIS A 311 -8.60 19.80 45.14
CA HIS A 311 -9.24 20.67 46.13
C HIS A 311 -8.33 20.87 47.36
N ILE A 312 -8.36 22.07 47.99
CA ILE A 312 -7.52 22.45 49.13
C ILE A 312 -7.59 21.43 50.28
N SER A 313 -8.74 20.80 50.52
CA SER A 313 -8.91 19.76 51.56
C SER A 313 -8.15 18.45 51.27
N ARG A 314 -7.60 18.29 50.08
CA ARG A 314 -6.88 17.09 49.63
C ARG A 314 -5.40 17.33 49.30
N VAL A 315 -4.95 18.58 49.42
CA VAL A 315 -3.56 18.97 49.15
C VAL A 315 -2.56 18.39 50.14
N ALA A 316 -2.99 18.27 51.44
CA ALA A 316 -2.15 17.68 52.48
C ALA A 316 -3.02 16.89 53.51
N LYS A 317 -2.37 16.06 54.34
CA LYS A 317 -3.02 15.29 55.39
C LYS A 317 -3.57 16.17 56.55
N GLY A 318 -3.21 17.44 56.65
CA GLY A 318 -3.65 18.40 57.67
C GLY A 318 -4.42 19.57 57.05
N ARG A 319 -5.00 20.44 57.92
CA ARG A 319 -5.70 21.64 57.47
C ARG A 319 -4.70 22.64 56.88
N VAL A 320 -4.91 22.99 55.61
CA VAL A 320 -4.14 23.96 54.86
C VAL A 320 -4.91 25.28 54.80
N GLU A 321 -4.31 26.41 55.19
CA GLU A 321 -4.95 27.72 55.15
C GLU A 321 -4.89 28.32 53.73
N LYS A 322 -3.77 28.14 53.04
CA LYS A 322 -3.57 28.58 51.65
C LYS A 322 -2.87 27.48 50.85
N VAL A 323 -3.30 27.29 49.62
CA VAL A 323 -2.76 26.26 48.72
C VAL A 323 -1.26 26.57 48.38
N GLU A 324 -0.93 27.84 48.28
CA GLU A 324 0.44 28.32 47.99
C GLU A 324 1.46 27.98 49.13
N ASP A 325 0.98 27.67 50.35
CA ASP A 325 1.87 27.24 51.42
C ASP A 325 2.44 25.83 51.25
N VAL A 326 1.81 25.04 50.37
CA VAL A 326 2.12 23.62 50.16
C VAL A 326 2.51 23.29 48.73
N LEU A 327 1.96 23.97 47.75
CA LEU A 327 2.19 23.72 46.33
C LEU A 327 2.59 24.99 45.58
N ASN A 328 3.53 24.85 44.63
CA ASN A 328 3.88 25.90 43.68
C ASN A 328 3.45 25.48 42.25
N VAL A 329 3.22 26.49 41.43
CA VAL A 329 3.03 26.25 39.99
C VAL A 329 4.31 25.63 39.41
N GLY A 330 4.15 24.50 38.73
CA GLY A 330 5.27 23.73 38.19
C GLY A 330 5.68 22.51 39.01
N ASP A 331 5.17 22.37 40.27
CA ASP A 331 5.44 21.19 41.09
C ASP A 331 4.74 19.95 40.51
N ASP A 332 5.42 18.80 40.54
CA ASP A 332 4.84 17.50 40.22
C ASP A 332 4.16 16.92 41.48
N ASN A 333 2.91 16.57 41.38
CA ASN A 333 2.13 16.02 42.48
C ASN A 333 1.46 14.71 42.13
N ARG A 334 1.46 13.75 43.07
CA ARG A 334 0.75 12.48 42.95
C ARG A 334 -0.70 12.68 43.37
N THR A 335 -1.58 12.49 42.42
CA THR A 335 -3.02 12.74 42.60
C THR A 335 -3.82 11.48 42.27
N ILE A 336 -4.83 11.17 43.06
CA ILE A 336 -5.77 10.07 42.79
C ILE A 336 -7.05 10.66 42.22
N SER A 337 -7.47 10.21 41.03
CA SER A 337 -8.73 10.60 40.43
C SER A 337 -9.91 10.16 41.30
N GLN A 338 -10.83 11.06 41.57
CA GLN A 338 -12.07 10.78 42.31
C GLN A 338 -13.29 11.06 41.42
N PRO A 339 -14.45 10.40 41.69
CA PRO A 339 -15.68 10.64 40.93
C PRO A 339 -16.14 12.09 40.98
#